data_f306562a1d060f6ac87abef470d64119
#
_entry.id   f306562a1d060f6ac87abef470d64119
#
_cell.length_a   1.000
_cell.length_b   1.000
_cell.length_c   1.000
_cell.angle_alpha   90.00
_cell.angle_beta   90.00
_cell.angle_gamma   90.00
#
_symmetry.space_group_name_H-M   'P 1'
#
loop_
_entity.id
_entity.type
_entity.pdbx_description
1 polymer ?
#
loop_
_entity_poly.entity_id
_entity_poly.type
_entity_poly.pdbx_seq_one_letter_code
_entity_poly.pdbx_strand_id
1 'polypeptide(L)'
;FSAPVSTMVNLSAPTPQPACGVHGVIHPHIRKGASDLSRRAVMYSMQGLSFREYLMLFHHINVPIYSIEDITSQRVDASIIEHPLQLFHQYLQTGYYPFSHERNFSRRLREVINQTLEVDIPFFARMNASTGHKLKRLLSIISESAPFKPNFTKIATLLDVSRNVIADYILMMEEAGMA
;
A
#
# COMPACT_ATOMS: atom_id res chain seq x y z
N PHE A 1 -13.92 7.45 0.13
CA PHE A 1 -14.08 8.35 -1.03
C PHE A 1 -13.13 7.84 -2.11
N SER A 2 -13.64 6.99 -2.94
CA SER A 2 -12.92 6.33 -4.01
C SER A 2 -13.09 7.16 -5.28
N ALA A 3 -12.03 7.73 -5.79
CA ALA A 3 -12.04 8.23 -7.15
C ALA A 3 -12.19 7.01 -8.09
N PRO A 4 -13.06 7.03 -9.08
CA PRO A 4 -13.26 5.88 -9.95
C PRO A 4 -12.02 5.64 -10.81
N VAL A 5 -11.51 4.42 -10.79
CA VAL A 5 -10.43 3.91 -11.66
C VAL A 5 -10.77 4.02 -13.15
N SER A 6 -12.03 4.27 -13.48
CA SER A 6 -12.54 4.37 -14.84
C SER A 6 -11.96 5.49 -15.72
N THR A 7 -11.18 6.40 -15.13
CA THR A 7 -10.62 7.53 -15.89
C THR A 7 -9.22 7.27 -16.45
N MET A 8 -8.64 6.09 -16.19
CA MET A 8 -7.24 5.80 -16.52
C MET A 8 -7.04 4.82 -17.68
N VAL A 9 -8.09 4.29 -18.27
CA VAL A 9 -7.95 3.38 -19.41
C VAL A 9 -8.62 4.00 -20.62
N ASN A 10 -7.95 4.97 -21.23
CA ASN A 10 -8.29 5.38 -22.59
C ASN A 10 -7.53 4.46 -23.55
N LEU A 11 -8.18 3.40 -23.98
CA LEU A 11 -7.65 2.32 -24.83
C LEU A 11 -7.61 2.68 -26.34
N SER A 12 -7.68 3.96 -26.72
CA SER A 12 -7.76 4.37 -28.13
C SER A 12 -6.57 5.12 -28.69
N ALA A 13 -5.41 5.14 -28.02
CA ALA A 13 -4.18 5.69 -28.58
C ALA A 13 -3.23 4.55 -28.96
N PRO A 14 -2.54 4.63 -30.14
CA PRO A 14 -1.54 3.63 -30.53
C PRO A 14 -0.41 3.65 -29.52
N THR A 15 -0.14 2.49 -28.96
CA THR A 15 0.83 2.24 -27.90
C THR A 15 2.24 2.61 -28.29
N PRO A 16 2.91 3.55 -27.63
CA PRO A 16 4.35 3.43 -27.45
C PRO A 16 4.55 2.32 -26.41
N GLN A 17 5.39 1.35 -26.71
CA GLN A 17 5.72 0.29 -25.77
C GLN A 17 6.18 0.89 -24.45
N PRO A 18 5.59 0.54 -23.31
CA PRO A 18 6.11 0.94 -22.04
C PRO A 18 7.30 0.04 -21.70
N ALA A 19 8.47 0.49 -22.03
CA ALA A 19 9.62 0.15 -21.24
C ALA A 19 9.45 0.88 -19.90
N CYS A 20 8.55 0.44 -19.08
CA CYS A 20 8.52 0.88 -17.70
C CYS A 20 7.82 -0.19 -16.88
N GLY A 21 8.64 -1.01 -16.27
CA GLY A 21 8.18 -1.68 -15.08
C GLY A 21 7.72 -0.62 -14.10
N VAL A 22 6.43 -0.50 -13.87
CA VAL A 22 5.92 0.28 -12.74
C VAL A 22 6.38 -0.42 -11.49
N HIS A 23 7.60 -0.12 -11.08
CA HIS A 23 8.13 -0.45 -9.78
C HIS A 23 7.82 0.75 -8.91
N GLY A 24 6.60 0.85 -8.49
CA GLY A 24 6.30 2.10 -7.90
C GLY A 24 5.75 1.97 -6.50
N VAL A 25 6.60 1.78 -5.54
CA VAL A 25 6.44 2.60 -4.35
C VAL A 25 7.10 3.92 -4.69
N ILE A 26 6.35 4.87 -5.25
CA ILE A 26 6.85 6.22 -5.45
C ILE A 26 6.86 6.88 -4.07
N HIS A 27 8.01 6.84 -3.44
CA HIS A 27 8.26 7.47 -2.17
C HIS A 27 7.88 8.97 -2.22
N PRO A 28 7.19 9.48 -1.21
CA PRO A 28 6.89 10.92 -1.07
C PRO A 28 8.16 11.78 -1.02
N HIS A 29 9.31 11.21 -0.69
CA HIS A 29 10.60 11.89 -0.74
C HIS A 29 11.08 12.22 -2.16
N ILE A 30 10.57 11.57 -3.18
CA ILE A 30 10.71 12.04 -4.57
C ILE A 30 10.06 13.41 -4.73
N ARG A 31 9.05 13.74 -3.92
CA ARG A 31 8.48 15.09 -3.87
C ARG A 31 9.51 16.16 -3.48
N LYS A 32 10.44 15.87 -2.57
CA LYS A 32 11.47 16.83 -2.14
C LYS A 32 12.66 16.91 -3.10
N GLY A 33 12.94 15.82 -3.84
CA GLY A 33 13.95 15.79 -4.91
C GLY A 33 13.41 16.17 -6.28
N ALA A 34 12.09 16.20 -6.45
CA ALA A 34 11.40 16.48 -7.71
C ALA A 34 11.12 17.96 -7.96
N SER A 35 11.96 18.87 -7.44
CA SER A 35 11.81 20.30 -7.72
C SER A 35 11.83 20.62 -9.23
N ASP A 36 12.45 19.74 -10.04
CA ASP A 36 12.47 19.87 -11.49
C ASP A 36 11.24 19.24 -12.19
N LEU A 37 10.58 18.26 -11.55
CA LEU A 37 9.38 17.62 -12.12
C LEU A 37 8.07 18.32 -11.74
N SER A 38 8.06 19.17 -10.71
CA SER A 38 6.86 19.83 -10.19
C SER A 38 6.09 20.67 -11.23
N ARG A 39 6.78 21.11 -12.29
CA ARG A 39 6.19 21.88 -13.41
C ARG A 39 5.87 21.01 -14.64
N ARG A 40 6.28 19.75 -14.67
CA ARG A 40 6.20 18.87 -15.84
C ARG A 40 5.42 17.59 -15.60
N ALA A 41 5.09 17.28 -14.34
CA ALA A 41 4.36 16.07 -13.98
C ALA A 41 3.26 16.39 -12.97
N VAL A 42 2.12 15.73 -13.14
CA VAL A 42 1.04 15.71 -12.16
C VAL A 42 1.21 14.44 -11.34
N MET A 43 1.29 14.60 -10.02
CA MET A 43 1.44 13.47 -9.10
C MET A 43 0.07 12.95 -8.68
N TYR A 44 -0.15 11.66 -8.89
CA TYR A 44 -1.34 10.96 -8.42
C TYR A 44 -0.94 9.95 -7.34
N SER A 45 -1.69 9.91 -6.25
CA SER A 45 -1.56 8.84 -5.25
C SER A 45 -2.44 7.68 -5.66
N MET A 46 -1.84 6.52 -5.90
CA MET A 46 -2.57 5.29 -6.21
C MET A 46 -2.53 4.37 -5.00
N GLN A 47 -3.70 4.13 -4.43
CA GLN A 47 -3.87 3.15 -3.36
C GLN A 47 -3.85 1.73 -3.93
N GLY A 48 -3.67 0.73 -3.07
CA GLY A 48 -3.87 -0.66 -3.46
C GLY A 48 -5.34 -0.94 -3.80
N LEU A 49 -5.60 -2.12 -4.34
CA LEU A 49 -6.94 -2.53 -4.75
C LEU A 49 -7.90 -2.57 -3.56
N SER A 50 -9.08 -2.00 -3.71
CA SER A 50 -10.21 -2.29 -2.83
C SER A 50 -10.72 -3.72 -3.09
N PHE A 51 -11.49 -4.28 -2.15
CA PHE A 51 -12.08 -5.60 -2.34
C PHE A 51 -12.99 -5.66 -3.59
N ARG A 52 -13.72 -4.60 -3.87
CA ARG A 52 -14.54 -4.50 -5.08
C ARG A 52 -13.71 -4.51 -6.36
N GLU A 53 -12.61 -3.79 -6.40
CA GLU A 53 -11.68 -3.77 -7.54
C GLU A 53 -10.97 -5.13 -7.70
N TYR A 54 -10.61 -5.76 -6.58
CA TYR A 54 -10.08 -7.13 -6.57
C TYR A 54 -11.07 -8.12 -7.19
N LEU A 55 -12.35 -8.08 -6.80
CA LEU A 55 -13.40 -8.93 -7.35
C LEU A 55 -13.58 -8.69 -8.85
N MET A 56 -13.59 -7.44 -9.28
CA MET A 56 -13.73 -7.08 -10.69
C MET A 56 -12.53 -7.55 -11.51
N LEU A 57 -11.31 -7.34 -11.01
CA LEU A 57 -10.07 -7.59 -11.76
C LEU A 57 -9.76 -9.09 -11.87
N PHE A 58 -9.91 -9.84 -10.78
CA PHE A 58 -9.46 -11.23 -10.71
C PHE A 58 -10.57 -12.27 -10.79
N HIS A 59 -11.80 -11.90 -10.47
CA HIS A 59 -12.95 -12.79 -10.48
C HIS A 59 -14.01 -12.40 -11.49
N HIS A 60 -13.86 -11.24 -12.18
CA HIS A 60 -14.82 -10.71 -13.14
C HIS A 60 -16.21 -10.46 -12.53
N ILE A 61 -16.27 -10.27 -11.21
CA ILE A 61 -17.48 -9.96 -10.45
C ILE A 61 -17.62 -8.46 -10.32
N ASN A 62 -18.66 -7.89 -10.91
CA ASN A 62 -18.93 -6.45 -10.83
C ASN A 62 -19.95 -6.18 -9.73
N VAL A 63 -19.48 -5.65 -8.60
CA VAL A 63 -20.30 -5.30 -7.46
C VAL A 63 -20.67 -3.81 -7.55
N PRO A 64 -21.97 -3.45 -7.53
CA PRO A 64 -22.39 -2.06 -7.54
C PRO A 64 -21.94 -1.31 -6.27
N ILE A 65 -21.98 0.03 -6.36
CA ILE A 65 -21.70 0.88 -5.19
C ILE A 65 -23.01 0.99 -4.40
N TYR A 66 -22.94 0.62 -3.13
CA TYR A 66 -24.04 0.77 -2.19
C TYR A 66 -23.78 1.93 -1.24
N SER A 67 -24.81 2.70 -0.93
CA SER A 67 -24.79 3.69 0.12
C SER A 67 -24.96 3.04 1.50
N ILE A 68 -24.67 3.79 2.56
CA ILE A 68 -24.94 3.32 3.93
C ILE A 68 -26.44 3.05 4.12
N GLU A 69 -27.30 3.87 3.51
CA GLU A 69 -28.76 3.69 3.53
C GLU A 69 -29.20 2.39 2.84
N ASP A 70 -28.55 2.01 1.75
CA ASP A 70 -28.84 0.74 1.07
C ASP A 70 -28.48 -0.46 1.94
N ILE A 71 -27.33 -0.37 2.63
CA ILE A 71 -26.87 -1.42 3.54
C ILE A 71 -27.80 -1.54 4.74
N THR A 72 -28.14 -0.43 5.40
CA THR A 72 -29.01 -0.43 6.58
C THR A 72 -30.46 -0.83 6.27
N SER A 73 -30.92 -0.51 5.06
CA SER A 73 -32.27 -0.87 4.56
C SER A 73 -32.30 -2.25 3.91
N GLN A 74 -31.21 -3.03 3.99
CA GLN A 74 -31.09 -4.37 3.40
C GLN A 74 -31.41 -4.42 1.89
N ARG A 75 -31.14 -3.34 1.15
CA ARG A 75 -31.32 -3.27 -0.32
C ARG A 75 -30.06 -3.70 -1.08
N VAL A 76 -29.22 -4.49 -0.44
CA VAL A 76 -28.00 -5.03 -1.03
C VAL A 76 -28.27 -6.40 -1.60
N ASP A 77 -27.95 -6.62 -2.87
CA ASP A 77 -28.01 -7.95 -3.46
C ASP A 77 -26.76 -8.76 -3.06
N ALA A 78 -26.93 -9.61 -2.07
CA ALA A 78 -25.85 -10.48 -1.57
C ALA A 78 -25.58 -11.69 -2.49
N SER A 79 -26.47 -11.98 -3.46
CA SER A 79 -26.33 -13.13 -4.36
C SER A 79 -25.27 -12.93 -5.46
N ILE A 80 -24.82 -11.70 -5.66
CA ILE A 80 -23.79 -11.36 -6.66
C ILE A 80 -22.47 -12.07 -6.39
N ILE A 81 -22.17 -12.37 -5.12
CA ILE A 81 -20.93 -13.03 -4.72
C ILE A 81 -21.27 -14.38 -4.10
N GLU A 82 -20.92 -15.45 -4.80
CA GLU A 82 -21.27 -16.82 -4.40
C GLU A 82 -20.63 -17.24 -3.07
N HIS A 83 -19.36 -16.85 -2.82
CA HIS A 83 -18.62 -17.18 -1.59
C HIS A 83 -17.91 -15.93 -1.02
N PRO A 84 -18.65 -14.94 -0.50
CA PRO A 84 -18.09 -13.62 -0.17
C PRO A 84 -17.01 -13.69 0.92
N LEU A 85 -17.18 -14.50 1.96
CA LEU A 85 -16.21 -14.62 3.04
C LEU A 85 -14.91 -15.28 2.58
N GLN A 86 -14.98 -16.30 1.74
CA GLN A 86 -13.80 -16.97 1.21
C GLN A 86 -12.99 -16.01 0.34
N LEU A 87 -13.64 -15.30 -0.57
CA LEU A 87 -13.00 -14.31 -1.43
C LEU A 87 -12.44 -13.14 -0.62
N PHE A 88 -13.13 -12.72 0.43
CA PHE A 88 -12.63 -11.67 1.32
C PHE A 88 -11.38 -12.12 2.09
N HIS A 89 -11.33 -13.37 2.58
CA HIS A 89 -10.13 -13.91 3.20
C HIS A 89 -8.95 -13.97 2.23
N GLN A 90 -9.18 -14.37 0.98
CA GLN A 90 -8.14 -14.36 -0.05
C GLN A 90 -7.64 -12.94 -0.32
N TYR A 91 -8.57 -11.98 -0.43
CA TYR A 91 -8.24 -10.57 -0.58
C TYR A 91 -7.38 -10.04 0.56
N LEU A 92 -7.73 -10.34 1.81
CA LEU A 92 -6.96 -9.91 2.98
C LEU A 92 -5.53 -10.47 3.00
N GLN A 93 -5.32 -11.65 2.43
CA GLN A 93 -4.00 -12.26 2.36
C GLN A 93 -3.11 -11.65 1.26
N THR A 94 -3.67 -11.37 0.10
CA THR A 94 -2.87 -11.01 -1.08
C THR A 94 -3.49 -9.94 -1.96
N GLY A 95 -4.80 -9.72 -1.89
CA GLY A 95 -5.59 -8.98 -2.88
C GLY A 95 -5.35 -7.48 -2.96
N TYR A 96 -4.66 -6.89 -1.98
CA TYR A 96 -4.35 -5.46 -1.97
C TYR A 96 -3.43 -5.05 -3.11
N TYR A 97 -2.53 -5.94 -3.55
CA TYR A 97 -1.56 -5.65 -4.60
C TYR A 97 -1.99 -6.20 -5.96
N PRO A 98 -1.94 -5.39 -7.05
CA PRO A 98 -2.27 -5.85 -8.40
C PRO A 98 -1.44 -7.04 -8.88
N PHE A 99 -0.22 -7.18 -8.39
CA PHE A 99 0.69 -8.29 -8.74
C PHE A 99 0.55 -9.54 -7.83
N SER A 100 -0.53 -9.60 -7.02
CA SER A 100 -0.76 -10.69 -6.06
C SER A 100 -0.87 -12.08 -6.69
N HIS A 101 -1.29 -12.16 -7.95
CA HIS A 101 -1.42 -13.41 -8.69
C HIS A 101 -0.12 -13.87 -9.39
N GLU A 102 0.96 -13.10 -9.28
CA GLU A 102 2.25 -13.52 -9.82
C GLU A 102 2.82 -14.72 -9.05
N ARG A 103 3.43 -15.66 -9.78
CA ARG A 103 3.97 -16.92 -9.23
C ARG A 103 4.92 -16.74 -8.04
N ASN A 104 5.63 -15.60 -7.98
CA ASN A 104 6.62 -15.30 -6.95
C ASN A 104 6.19 -14.14 -6.04
N PHE A 105 4.89 -13.92 -5.88
CA PHE A 105 4.33 -12.79 -5.14
C PHE A 105 4.98 -12.58 -3.76
N SER A 106 4.98 -13.61 -2.91
CA SER A 106 5.50 -13.50 -1.53
C SER A 106 7.00 -13.14 -1.49
N ARG A 107 7.78 -13.64 -2.45
CA ARG A 107 9.21 -13.29 -2.57
C ARG A 107 9.35 -11.85 -3.00
N ARG A 108 8.62 -11.44 -4.04
CA ARG A 108 8.65 -10.07 -4.56
C ARG A 108 8.21 -9.06 -3.51
N LEU A 109 7.13 -9.34 -2.79
CA LEU A 109 6.66 -8.48 -1.70
C LEU A 109 7.73 -8.29 -0.62
N ARG A 110 8.39 -9.39 -0.22
CA ARG A 110 9.49 -9.33 0.76
C ARG A 110 10.67 -8.51 0.25
N GLU A 111 11.03 -8.66 -1.01
CA GLU A 111 12.10 -7.87 -1.63
C GLU A 111 11.75 -6.37 -1.66
N VAL A 112 10.50 -6.01 -2.01
CA VAL A 112 10.01 -4.64 -2.00
C VAL A 112 10.09 -4.06 -0.57
N ILE A 113 9.59 -4.78 0.44
CA ILE A 113 9.64 -4.35 1.84
C ILE A 113 11.10 -4.13 2.29
N ASN A 114 11.97 -5.07 2.00
CA ASN A 114 13.39 -4.96 2.36
C ASN A 114 14.05 -3.76 1.68
N GLN A 115 13.84 -3.61 0.37
CA GLN A 115 14.38 -2.48 -0.39
C GLN A 115 13.91 -1.15 0.20
N THR A 116 12.62 -1.01 0.46
CA THR A 116 12.05 0.23 1.01
C THR A 116 12.61 0.55 2.39
N LEU A 117 12.64 -0.43 3.30
CA LEU A 117 13.05 -0.18 4.68
C LEU A 117 14.56 -0.08 4.88
N GLU A 118 15.33 -0.89 4.15
CA GLU A 118 16.79 -0.97 4.36
C GLU A 118 17.60 -0.04 3.46
N VAL A 119 17.03 0.37 2.33
CA VAL A 119 17.74 1.19 1.33
C VAL A 119 17.04 2.53 1.12
N ASP A 120 15.79 2.52 0.67
CA ASP A 120 15.13 3.74 0.19
C ASP A 120 14.90 4.75 1.31
N ILE A 121 14.28 4.34 2.43
CA ILE A 121 14.02 5.25 3.56
C ILE A 121 15.32 5.80 4.14
N PRO A 122 16.34 4.97 4.51
CA PRO A 122 17.61 5.49 5.02
C PRO A 122 18.33 6.43 4.04
N PHE A 123 18.31 6.12 2.76
CA PHE A 123 18.94 6.94 1.73
C PHE A 123 18.28 8.32 1.63
N PHE A 124 16.96 8.37 1.49
CA PHE A 124 16.23 9.64 1.34
C PHE A 124 16.19 10.47 2.63
N ALA A 125 16.10 9.83 3.78
CA ALA A 125 16.14 10.49 5.08
C ALA A 125 17.56 10.84 5.54
N ARG A 126 18.60 10.49 4.77
CA ARG A 126 20.02 10.67 5.12
C ARG A 126 20.38 10.04 6.48
N MET A 127 19.87 8.84 6.70
CA MET A 127 20.07 8.07 7.92
C MET A 127 21.18 7.03 7.74
N ASN A 128 21.69 6.51 8.86
CA ASN A 128 22.68 5.42 8.86
C ASN A 128 22.03 4.11 8.37
N ALA A 129 22.81 3.24 7.74
CA ALA A 129 22.36 1.93 7.26
C ALA A 129 21.74 1.05 8.38
N SER A 130 22.22 1.21 9.64
CA SER A 130 21.66 0.51 10.80
C SER A 130 20.19 0.88 11.09
N THR A 131 19.71 2.00 10.59
CA THR A 131 18.32 2.43 10.75
C THR A 131 17.35 1.48 10.04
N GLY A 132 17.73 0.93 8.89
CA GLY A 132 16.91 -0.03 8.15
C GLY A 132 16.50 -1.24 8.98
N HIS A 133 17.43 -1.80 9.75
CA HIS A 133 17.13 -2.91 10.66
C HIS A 133 16.14 -2.51 11.77
N LYS A 134 16.25 -1.28 12.29
CA LYS A 134 15.31 -0.77 13.30
C LYS A 134 13.92 -0.55 12.73
N LEU A 135 13.81 -0.01 11.52
CA LEU A 135 12.54 0.14 10.80
C LEU A 135 11.88 -1.22 10.55
N LYS A 136 12.65 -2.20 10.11
CA LYS A 136 12.15 -3.56 9.88
C LYS A 136 11.65 -4.22 11.17
N ARG A 137 12.37 -4.06 12.27
CA ARG A 137 11.93 -4.54 13.58
C ARG A 137 10.70 -3.80 14.08
N LEU A 138 10.58 -2.50 13.81
CA LEU A 138 9.39 -1.72 14.11
C LEU A 138 8.18 -2.24 13.33
N LEU A 139 8.32 -2.50 12.03
CA LEU A 139 7.25 -3.08 11.20
C LEU A 139 6.78 -4.43 11.75
N SER A 140 7.70 -5.30 12.20
CA SER A 140 7.35 -6.58 12.86
C SER A 140 6.52 -6.36 14.13
N ILE A 141 6.92 -5.42 14.98
CA ILE A 141 6.17 -5.07 16.19
C ILE A 141 4.75 -4.58 15.84
N ILE A 142 4.60 -3.75 14.82
CA ILE A 142 3.30 -3.26 14.36
C ILE A 142 2.45 -4.41 13.86
N SER A 143 3.00 -5.28 13.00
CA SER A 143 2.25 -6.39 12.40
C SER A 143 1.77 -7.43 13.40
N GLU A 144 2.52 -7.64 14.49
CA GLU A 144 2.17 -8.58 15.56
C GLU A 144 1.19 -8.01 16.59
N SER A 145 0.97 -6.69 16.58
CA SER A 145 0.23 -5.96 17.62
C SER A 145 -1.15 -5.49 17.16
N ALA A 146 -1.84 -6.21 16.30
CA ALA A 146 -3.16 -5.83 15.81
C ALA A 146 -4.28 -6.05 16.88
N PRO A 147 -5.14 -5.06 17.24
CA PRO A 147 -5.08 -3.66 16.80
C PRO A 147 -3.93 -2.90 17.47
N PHE A 148 -3.13 -2.20 16.66
CA PHE A 148 -1.93 -1.52 17.13
C PHE A 148 -2.27 -0.28 17.97
N LYS A 149 -1.94 -0.35 19.26
CA LYS A 149 -1.96 0.81 20.16
C LYS A 149 -0.51 1.14 20.54
N PRO A 150 0.12 2.11 19.90
CA PRO A 150 1.54 2.37 20.08
C PRO A 150 1.86 2.84 21.49
N ASN A 151 2.69 2.08 22.20
CA ASN A 151 3.38 2.56 23.38
C ASN A 151 4.80 2.98 22.98
N PHE A 152 4.97 4.23 22.61
CA PHE A 152 6.23 4.77 22.11
C PHE A 152 7.40 4.57 23.07
N THR A 153 7.18 4.65 24.38
CA THR A 153 8.24 4.43 25.38
C THR A 153 8.72 2.98 25.37
N LYS A 154 7.81 2.03 25.36
CA LYS A 154 8.15 0.60 25.32
C LYS A 154 8.88 0.24 24.02
N ILE A 155 8.40 0.74 22.88
CA ILE A 155 9.02 0.50 21.57
C ILE A 155 10.41 1.14 21.51
N ALA A 156 10.56 2.36 22.02
CA ALA A 156 11.83 3.06 22.09
C ALA A 156 12.90 2.26 22.87
N THR A 157 12.51 1.71 24.02
CA THR A 157 13.40 0.83 24.79
C THR A 157 13.78 -0.45 24.02
N LEU A 158 12.82 -1.07 23.33
CA LEU A 158 13.05 -2.30 22.55
C LEU A 158 13.98 -2.09 21.34
N LEU A 159 13.97 -0.89 20.77
CA LEU A 159 14.75 -0.55 19.57
C LEU A 159 16.04 0.24 19.90
N ASP A 160 16.25 0.52 21.18
CA ASP A 160 17.39 1.34 21.66
C ASP A 160 17.47 2.68 20.90
N VAL A 161 16.38 3.44 20.98
CA VAL A 161 16.25 4.78 20.38
C VAL A 161 15.41 5.68 21.28
N SER A 162 15.43 6.98 21.02
CA SER A 162 14.57 7.91 21.74
C SER A 162 13.09 7.79 21.28
N ARG A 163 12.15 8.21 22.14
CA ARG A 163 10.73 8.23 21.82
C ARG A 163 10.40 9.05 20.57
N ASN A 164 11.08 10.18 20.38
CA ASN A 164 10.85 11.06 19.22
C ASN A 164 11.26 10.36 17.92
N VAL A 165 12.37 9.62 17.94
CA VAL A 165 12.83 8.83 16.79
C VAL A 165 11.80 7.77 16.39
N ILE A 166 11.06 7.17 17.33
CA ILE A 166 9.98 6.23 17.00
C ILE A 166 8.85 6.94 16.26
N ALA A 167 8.48 8.15 16.68
CA ALA A 167 7.45 8.94 15.98
C ALA A 167 7.89 9.26 14.55
N ASP A 168 9.16 9.66 14.36
CA ASP A 168 9.72 9.93 13.03
C ASP A 168 9.74 8.66 12.15
N TYR A 169 10.09 7.51 12.73
CA TYR A 169 10.09 6.24 12.00
C TYR A 169 8.68 5.83 11.55
N ILE A 170 7.67 5.98 12.41
CA ILE A 170 6.28 5.67 12.06
C ILE A 170 5.81 6.61 10.94
N LEU A 171 6.09 7.90 11.02
CA LEU A 171 5.76 8.86 9.99
C LEU A 171 6.41 8.51 8.64
N MET A 172 7.69 8.14 8.65
CA MET A 172 8.38 7.71 7.43
C MET A 172 7.77 6.44 6.82
N MET A 173 7.36 5.49 7.66
CA MET A 173 6.71 4.26 7.21
C MET A 173 5.31 4.54 6.66
N GLU A 174 4.55 5.44 7.28
CA GLU A 174 3.26 5.91 6.78
C GLU A 174 3.42 6.61 5.43
N GLU A 175 4.37 7.52 5.31
CA GLU A 175 4.70 8.19 4.04
C GLU A 175 5.14 7.19 2.95
N ALA A 176 5.74 6.08 3.33
CA ALA A 176 6.12 4.99 2.44
C ALA A 176 4.96 4.02 2.14
N GLY A 177 3.79 4.22 2.74
CA GLY A 177 2.62 3.35 2.57
C GLY A 177 2.77 1.98 3.24
N MET A 178 3.57 1.88 4.31
CA MET A 178 3.85 0.63 5.02
C MET A 178 3.19 0.54 6.39
N ALA A 179 2.63 1.62 6.92
CA ALA A 179 1.95 1.67 8.21
C ALA A 179 0.68 2.52 8.13
#